data_ba0ceb5cfb0c3b88248ac5f621fbface
#
_entry.id   ba0ceb5cfb0c3b88248ac5f621fbface
#
_cell.length_a   1.000
_cell.length_b   1.000
_cell.length_c   1.000
_cell.angle_alpha   90.00
_cell.angle_beta   90.00
_cell.angle_gamma   90.00
#
_symmetry.space_group_name_H-M   'P 1'
#
loop_
_entity.id
_entity.type
_entity.pdbx_description
1 polymer ?
#
loop_
_entity_poly.entity_id
_entity_poly.type
_entity_poly.pdbx_seq_one_letter_code
_entity_poly.pdbx_strand_id
1 'polypeptide(L)'
;MKSSRGLIILAGGILTILALGAAALLAFVAAPLLGFELAGGKVNAMAEPLIDLRNDGDNGPAPAEQPAAPVPQGGLESVSLEELYEEISPGVVSIQIRTNRQGLIGAGQGSGFIISEDGYIVTNHHVVANADIVTVIAHDGTQMRAEVVGMDPDSDLAVVKVEELPENTHPIPLGNSDAVRPGQWVVAIGNPFGLASSMTLGIVSATGRTIPSGATPYSIPQAIQTDAAINPGNSGGPLVNLRGEVIGVNAQIRTDSGIAANAGVGFAIPSNIVSRVVPVLIEEGSFEWAWLGVSGQDVTLSMAEALGLE
;
A
#
# COMPACT_ATOMS: atom_id res chain seq x y z
N MET A 1 -8.09 61.18 -6.36
CA MET A 1 -8.66 60.85 -5.07
C MET A 1 -9.64 59.69 -5.14
N LYS A 2 -9.18 58.47 -5.46
CA LYS A 2 -10.05 57.24 -5.54
C LYS A 2 -9.32 55.98 -5.06
N SER A 3 -8.38 56.06 -4.08
CA SER A 3 -7.58 54.90 -3.72
C SER A 3 -7.60 54.51 -2.22
N SER A 4 -8.22 55.29 -1.36
CA SER A 4 -8.14 55.04 0.11
C SER A 4 -9.30 54.17 0.66
N ARG A 5 -10.42 54.09 -0.05
CA ARG A 5 -11.57 53.28 0.47
C ARG A 5 -11.41 51.78 0.29
N GLY A 6 -10.71 51.29 -0.76
CA GLY A 6 -10.46 49.87 -0.96
C GLY A 6 -9.50 49.26 0.05
N LEU A 7 -8.51 50.03 0.48
CA LEU A 7 -7.50 49.54 1.46
C LEU A 7 -8.06 49.38 2.88
N ILE A 8 -9.02 50.23 3.27
CA ILE A 8 -9.66 50.15 4.60
C ILE A 8 -10.58 48.94 4.70
N ILE A 9 -11.28 48.58 3.61
CA ILE A 9 -12.17 47.39 3.60
C ILE A 9 -11.35 46.10 3.63
N LEU A 10 -10.19 46.03 2.95
CA LEU A 10 -9.31 44.88 2.97
C LEU A 10 -8.64 44.66 4.36
N ALA A 11 -8.21 45.74 4.99
CA ALA A 11 -7.59 45.70 6.34
C ALA A 11 -8.64 45.29 7.40
N GLY A 12 -9.90 45.76 7.29
CA GLY A 12 -10.96 45.36 8.20
C GLY A 12 -11.34 43.88 8.08
N GLY A 13 -11.38 43.33 6.85
CA GLY A 13 -11.67 41.92 6.60
C GLY A 13 -10.62 40.99 7.18
N ILE A 14 -9.36 41.32 7.05
CA ILE A 14 -8.23 40.52 7.60
C ILE A 14 -8.24 40.54 9.14
N LEU A 15 -8.52 41.68 9.75
CA LEU A 15 -8.59 41.80 11.21
C LEU A 15 -9.75 40.98 11.79
N THR A 16 -10.89 40.91 11.11
CA THR A 16 -12.07 40.12 11.54
C THR A 16 -11.79 38.63 11.45
N ILE A 17 -11.11 38.16 10.38
CA ILE A 17 -10.73 36.74 10.22
C ILE A 17 -9.71 36.31 11.28
N LEU A 18 -8.74 37.16 11.60
CA LEU A 18 -7.75 36.88 12.66
C LEU A 18 -8.38 36.85 14.05
N ALA A 19 -9.36 37.71 14.33
CA ALA A 19 -10.09 37.73 15.60
C ALA A 19 -10.99 36.49 15.79
N LEU A 20 -11.64 36.00 14.73
CA LEU A 20 -12.44 34.78 14.75
C LEU A 20 -11.54 33.53 14.90
N GLY A 21 -10.38 33.49 14.25
CA GLY A 21 -9.40 32.41 14.40
C GLY A 21 -8.83 32.33 15.82
N ALA A 22 -8.51 33.46 16.46
CA ALA A 22 -8.02 33.51 17.84
C ALA A 22 -9.09 33.10 18.87
N ALA A 23 -10.35 33.46 18.64
CA ALA A 23 -11.47 33.07 19.50
C ALA A 23 -11.73 31.55 19.42
N ALA A 24 -11.64 30.94 18.23
CA ALA A 24 -11.79 29.50 18.04
C ALA A 24 -10.64 28.72 18.70
N LEU A 25 -9.41 29.22 18.61
CA LEU A 25 -8.24 28.61 19.26
C LEU A 25 -8.31 28.68 20.79
N LEU A 26 -8.78 29.82 21.34
CA LEU A 26 -8.99 29.99 22.78
C LEU A 26 -10.11 29.08 23.31
N ALA A 27 -11.19 28.89 22.55
CA ALA A 27 -12.26 27.97 22.92
C ALA A 27 -11.79 26.50 22.94
N PHE A 28 -10.91 26.12 22.02
CA PHE A 28 -10.38 24.75 21.94
C PHE A 28 -9.36 24.41 23.04
N VAL A 29 -8.58 25.42 23.49
CA VAL A 29 -7.59 25.25 24.57
C VAL A 29 -8.20 25.39 25.96
N ALA A 30 -9.25 26.20 26.13
CA ALA A 30 -9.88 26.45 27.41
C ALA A 30 -10.97 25.44 27.79
N ALA A 31 -11.56 24.72 26.84
CA ALA A 31 -12.60 23.74 27.10
C ALA A 31 -12.21 22.61 28.09
N PRO A 32 -10.97 22.10 28.10
CA PRO A 32 -10.54 21.09 29.07
C PRO A 32 -10.34 21.64 30.49
N LEU A 33 -10.16 22.97 30.63
CA LEU A 33 -9.85 23.61 31.91
C LEU A 33 -11.08 24.09 32.69
N LEU A 34 -12.25 24.14 32.06
CA LEU A 34 -13.47 24.69 32.65
C LEU A 34 -14.56 23.65 32.98
N GLY A 35 -14.21 22.33 33.01
CA GLY A 35 -15.09 21.30 33.54
C GLY A 35 -16.55 21.43 33.09
N PHE A 36 -16.84 21.42 31.77
CA PHE A 36 -18.21 21.37 31.29
C PHE A 36 -18.77 19.96 31.52
N GLU A 37 -19.50 19.76 32.62
CA GLU A 37 -20.41 18.64 32.79
C GLU A 37 -21.53 18.73 31.76
N LEU A 38 -21.46 17.93 30.71
CA LEU A 38 -22.61 17.69 29.84
C LEU A 38 -23.59 16.78 30.58
N ALA A 39 -24.80 17.31 30.69
CA ALA A 39 -25.95 16.77 31.38
C ALA A 39 -26.14 15.25 31.31
N GLY A 40 -26.25 14.66 32.46
CA GLY A 40 -26.83 13.43 32.94
C GLY A 40 -27.49 12.48 31.92
N GLY A 41 -26.75 11.49 31.46
CA GLY A 41 -27.26 10.18 31.11
C GLY A 41 -26.68 9.16 32.07
N LYS A 42 -27.47 8.70 33.04
CA LYS A 42 -27.10 7.56 33.86
C LYS A 42 -26.98 6.33 32.97
N VAL A 43 -25.77 5.91 32.66
CA VAL A 43 -25.50 4.60 32.11
C VAL A 43 -25.58 3.63 33.29
N ASN A 44 -26.70 2.92 33.42
CA ASN A 44 -26.77 1.75 34.28
C ASN A 44 -25.82 0.69 33.69
N ALA A 45 -24.65 0.58 34.27
CA ALA A 45 -23.81 -0.61 34.11
C ALA A 45 -24.54 -1.79 34.76
N MET A 46 -25.29 -2.54 33.95
CA MET A 46 -25.65 -3.90 34.31
C MET A 46 -24.36 -4.72 34.36
N ALA A 47 -23.82 -4.90 35.56
CA ALA A 47 -22.84 -5.92 35.82
C ALA A 47 -23.56 -7.26 35.69
N GLU A 48 -23.38 -7.95 34.59
CA GLU A 48 -23.72 -9.38 34.52
C GLU A 48 -22.78 -10.14 35.46
N PRO A 49 -23.30 -11.10 36.25
CA PRO A 49 -22.47 -11.86 37.14
C PRO A 49 -21.50 -12.72 36.36
N LEU A 50 -20.22 -12.62 36.69
CA LEU A 50 -19.18 -13.56 36.26
C LEU A 50 -19.68 -15.00 36.53
N ILE A 51 -19.80 -15.79 35.49
CA ILE A 51 -20.08 -17.22 35.57
C ILE A 51 -18.95 -17.86 36.41
N ASP A 52 -19.28 -18.32 37.58
CA ASP A 52 -18.39 -19.10 38.45
C ASP A 52 -18.20 -20.49 37.82
N LEU A 53 -17.13 -20.66 37.06
CA LEU A 53 -16.70 -21.96 36.53
C LEU A 53 -16.05 -22.78 37.65
N ARG A 54 -16.78 -23.03 38.74
CA ARG A 54 -16.41 -24.10 39.66
C ARG A 54 -16.82 -25.42 39.05
N ASN A 55 -15.82 -26.12 38.68
CA ASN A 55 -15.69 -27.47 38.23
C ASN A 55 -16.51 -28.43 39.14
N ASP A 56 -17.71 -28.81 38.70
CA ASP A 56 -18.38 -29.99 39.23
C ASP A 56 -17.78 -31.22 38.54
N GLY A 57 -17.02 -31.98 39.31
CA GLY A 57 -16.24 -33.11 38.84
C GLY A 57 -17.13 -34.20 38.20
N ASP A 58 -17.03 -34.27 36.90
CA ASP A 58 -17.38 -35.45 36.12
C ASP A 58 -16.06 -36.08 35.60
N ASN A 59 -15.66 -37.19 36.28
CA ASN A 59 -14.51 -38.01 35.88
C ASN A 59 -14.88 -38.92 34.71
N GLY A 60 -15.21 -38.29 33.56
CA GLY A 60 -15.19 -38.97 32.26
C GLY A 60 -13.74 -39.21 31.81
N PRO A 61 -13.43 -40.34 31.14
CA PRO A 61 -12.07 -40.61 30.64
C PRO A 61 -11.63 -39.45 29.72
N ALA A 62 -10.46 -38.87 30.05
CA ALA A 62 -9.87 -37.80 29.25
C ALA A 62 -9.83 -38.23 27.78
N PRO A 63 -10.22 -37.35 26.82
CA PRO A 63 -10.00 -37.62 25.40
C PRO A 63 -8.52 -37.91 25.17
N ALA A 64 -8.23 -39.05 24.49
CA ALA A 64 -6.88 -39.39 24.16
C ALA A 64 -6.25 -38.22 23.43
N GLU A 65 -5.13 -37.67 23.92
CA GLU A 65 -4.33 -36.68 23.25
C GLU A 65 -3.96 -37.24 21.88
N GLN A 66 -4.61 -36.74 20.82
CA GLN A 66 -4.13 -36.95 19.49
C GLN A 66 -2.76 -36.25 19.40
N PRO A 67 -1.69 -36.95 18.91
CA PRO A 67 -0.42 -36.30 18.71
C PRO A 67 -0.65 -35.07 17.82
N ALA A 68 -0.30 -33.90 18.34
CA ALA A 68 -0.37 -32.65 17.59
C ALA A 68 0.36 -32.86 16.27
N ALA A 69 -0.31 -32.56 15.17
CA ALA A 69 0.33 -32.57 13.86
C ALA A 69 1.61 -31.72 13.96
N PRO A 70 2.74 -32.15 13.37
CA PRO A 70 3.98 -31.40 13.47
C PRO A 70 3.71 -29.99 12.94
N VAL A 71 3.88 -29.00 13.81
CA VAL A 71 3.87 -27.59 13.44
C VAL A 71 4.99 -27.43 12.43
N PRO A 72 4.76 -26.86 11.22
CA PRO A 72 5.82 -26.61 10.27
C PRO A 72 6.91 -25.81 10.98
N GLN A 73 8.10 -26.37 11.16
CA GLN A 73 9.27 -25.70 11.70
C GLN A 73 9.80 -24.79 10.59
N GLY A 74 9.34 -23.56 10.53
CA GLY A 74 9.69 -22.54 9.54
C GLY A 74 9.09 -21.21 9.96
N GLY A 75 9.25 -20.83 11.23
CA GLY A 75 8.89 -19.52 11.73
C GLY A 75 10.04 -18.52 11.56
N LEU A 76 9.77 -17.24 11.90
CA LEU A 76 10.74 -16.13 11.93
C LEU A 76 12.07 -16.46 12.65
N GLU A 77 12.09 -17.43 13.55
CA GLU A 77 13.29 -17.85 14.29
C GLU A 77 14.40 -18.43 13.40
N SER A 78 14.10 -18.82 12.14
CA SER A 78 15.06 -19.42 11.21
C SER A 78 15.51 -18.45 10.10
N VAL A 79 14.99 -17.21 10.05
CA VAL A 79 15.32 -16.22 9.02
C VAL A 79 15.78 -14.94 9.70
N SER A 80 17.00 -14.52 9.40
CA SER A 80 17.47 -13.19 9.78
C SER A 80 16.85 -12.15 8.86
N LEU A 81 16.01 -11.27 9.43
CA LEU A 81 15.45 -10.14 8.68
C LEU A 81 16.51 -9.12 8.28
N GLU A 82 17.62 -9.05 9.03
CA GLU A 82 18.76 -8.21 8.73
C GLU A 82 19.46 -8.72 7.46
N GLU A 83 19.76 -10.05 7.40
CA GLU A 83 20.34 -10.67 6.22
C GLU A 83 19.42 -10.56 5.00
N LEU A 84 18.12 -10.77 5.18
CA LEU A 84 17.13 -10.58 4.11
C LEU A 84 17.13 -9.13 3.59
N TYR A 85 17.23 -8.15 4.49
CA TYR A 85 17.31 -6.74 4.11
C TYR A 85 18.59 -6.46 3.31
N GLU A 86 19.73 -6.95 3.76
CA GLU A 86 21.02 -6.78 3.07
C GLU A 86 21.01 -7.44 1.68
N GLU A 87 20.36 -8.60 1.56
CA GLU A 87 20.22 -9.32 0.30
C GLU A 87 19.30 -8.60 -0.68
N ILE A 88 18.14 -8.08 -0.24
CA ILE A 88 17.12 -7.55 -1.16
C ILE A 88 17.31 -6.06 -1.48
N SER A 89 17.79 -5.27 -0.51
CA SER A 89 17.89 -3.81 -0.66
C SER A 89 18.66 -3.34 -1.90
N PRO A 90 19.76 -4.00 -2.34
CA PRO A 90 20.45 -3.60 -3.57
C PRO A 90 19.62 -3.72 -4.84
N GLY A 91 18.60 -4.59 -4.84
CA GLY A 91 17.65 -4.73 -5.95
C GLY A 91 16.49 -3.74 -5.91
N VAL A 92 16.34 -2.93 -4.83
CA VAL A 92 15.26 -1.95 -4.66
C VAL A 92 15.77 -0.55 -4.98
N VAL A 93 15.01 0.20 -5.78
CA VAL A 93 15.39 1.53 -6.22
C VAL A 93 14.32 2.57 -5.84
N SER A 94 14.76 3.81 -5.69
CA SER A 94 13.86 4.98 -5.66
C SER A 94 13.59 5.46 -7.08
N ILE A 95 12.35 5.84 -7.35
CA ILE A 95 11.94 6.45 -8.60
C ILE A 95 11.45 7.86 -8.32
N GLN A 96 12.10 8.84 -8.92
CA GLN A 96 11.72 10.24 -8.86
C GLN A 96 11.27 10.71 -10.23
N ILE A 97 10.14 11.39 -10.28
CA ILE A 97 9.63 11.97 -11.51
C ILE A 97 9.55 13.49 -11.44
N ARG A 98 9.69 14.11 -12.60
CA ARG A 98 9.34 15.52 -12.81
C ARG A 98 8.33 15.62 -13.93
N THR A 99 7.33 16.48 -13.75
CA THR A 99 6.33 16.81 -14.75
C THR A 99 6.38 18.32 -15.02
N ASN A 100 6.18 18.72 -16.27
CA ASN A 100 6.07 20.12 -16.64
C ASN A 100 4.75 20.32 -17.40
N ARG A 101 3.70 20.69 -16.67
CA ARG A 101 2.39 21.00 -17.28
C ARG A 101 2.22 22.50 -17.37
N GLN A 102 2.27 23.03 -18.59
CA GLN A 102 2.05 24.46 -18.88
C GLN A 102 2.95 25.39 -18.03
N GLY A 103 4.20 24.99 -17.79
CA GLY A 103 5.15 25.77 -16.98
C GLY A 103 5.07 25.53 -15.47
N LEU A 104 4.13 24.72 -14.99
CA LEU A 104 4.09 24.25 -13.61
C LEU A 104 4.90 22.97 -13.47
N ILE A 105 5.98 23.05 -12.69
CA ILE A 105 6.86 21.90 -12.41
C ILE A 105 6.25 21.13 -11.22
N GLY A 106 5.85 19.89 -11.46
CA GLY A 106 5.46 18.92 -10.45
C GLY A 106 6.61 17.95 -10.18
N ALA A 107 6.61 17.35 -9.00
CA ALA A 107 7.49 16.26 -8.63
C ALA A 107 6.68 15.13 -8.00
N GLY A 108 7.09 13.89 -8.24
CA GLY A 108 6.53 12.70 -7.61
C GLY A 108 7.64 11.72 -7.28
N GLN A 109 7.34 10.77 -6.42
CA GLN A 109 8.28 9.74 -6.05
C GLN A 109 7.57 8.42 -5.72
N GLY A 110 8.29 7.34 -5.87
CA GLY A 110 7.90 5.99 -5.53
C GLY A 110 9.12 5.08 -5.46
N SER A 111 8.88 3.81 -5.48
CA SER A 111 9.92 2.77 -5.50
C SER A 111 9.78 1.91 -6.75
N GLY A 112 10.79 1.10 -6.99
CA GLY A 112 10.79 0.04 -7.99
C GLY A 112 11.74 -1.05 -7.56
N PHE A 113 11.79 -2.12 -8.33
CA PHE A 113 12.79 -3.17 -8.15
C PHE A 113 13.31 -3.68 -9.49
N ILE A 114 14.59 -4.06 -9.49
CA ILE A 114 15.29 -4.57 -10.66
C ILE A 114 14.82 -5.99 -10.93
N ILE A 115 14.50 -6.31 -12.19
CA ILE A 115 14.06 -7.65 -12.63
C ILE A 115 15.03 -8.30 -13.59
N SER A 116 15.99 -7.57 -14.13
CA SER A 116 16.95 -8.07 -15.11
C SER A 116 18.27 -7.31 -14.99
N GLU A 117 19.36 -7.99 -15.29
CA GLU A 117 20.71 -7.39 -15.37
C GLU A 117 20.83 -6.35 -16.49
N ASP A 118 19.94 -6.38 -17.48
CA ASP A 118 19.86 -5.39 -18.56
C ASP A 118 19.30 -4.04 -18.11
N GLY A 119 18.95 -3.84 -16.84
CA GLY A 119 18.48 -2.58 -16.30
C GLY A 119 16.96 -2.35 -16.39
N TYR A 120 16.17 -3.41 -16.59
CA TYR A 120 14.71 -3.31 -16.48
C TYR A 120 14.28 -3.30 -15.02
N ILE A 121 13.37 -2.37 -14.69
CA ILE A 121 12.87 -2.09 -13.35
C ILE A 121 11.36 -2.05 -13.41
N VAL A 122 10.70 -2.80 -12.53
CA VAL A 122 9.24 -2.78 -12.33
C VAL A 122 8.88 -1.73 -11.29
N THR A 123 7.78 -1.03 -11.55
CA THR A 123 7.15 -0.07 -10.64
C THR A 123 5.65 -0.01 -10.89
N ASN A 124 4.92 0.86 -10.19
CA ASN A 124 3.52 1.12 -10.51
C ASN A 124 3.37 2.14 -11.66
N HIS A 125 2.30 1.97 -12.43
CA HIS A 125 1.89 2.93 -13.45
C HIS A 125 1.73 4.34 -12.86
N HIS A 126 1.01 4.48 -11.72
CA HIS A 126 0.74 5.78 -11.12
C HIS A 126 2.01 6.52 -10.65
N VAL A 127 3.12 5.80 -10.42
CA VAL A 127 4.42 6.40 -10.05
C VAL A 127 5.03 7.15 -11.24
N VAL A 128 4.92 6.62 -12.46
CA VAL A 128 5.56 7.18 -13.67
C VAL A 128 4.57 7.83 -14.63
N ALA A 129 3.27 7.74 -14.37
CA ALA A 129 2.25 8.34 -15.22
C ALA A 129 2.48 9.84 -15.38
N ASN A 130 2.51 10.29 -16.65
CA ASN A 130 2.75 11.68 -17.04
C ASN A 130 4.13 12.25 -16.65
N ALA A 131 5.13 11.42 -16.39
CA ALA A 131 6.49 11.88 -16.14
C ALA A 131 7.15 12.37 -17.44
N ASP A 132 7.67 13.60 -17.43
CA ASP A 132 8.55 14.11 -18.50
C ASP A 132 9.99 13.64 -18.27
N ILE A 133 10.35 13.41 -17.02
CA ILE A 133 11.67 12.99 -16.60
C ILE A 133 11.52 11.93 -15.52
N VAL A 134 12.13 10.77 -15.72
CA VAL A 134 12.28 9.72 -14.72
C VAL A 134 13.74 9.60 -14.32
N THR A 135 14.00 9.66 -13.02
CA THR A 135 15.31 9.42 -12.41
C THR A 135 15.20 8.24 -11.47
N VAL A 136 16.01 7.24 -11.66
CA VAL A 136 16.17 6.09 -10.78
C VAL A 136 17.37 6.35 -9.87
N ILE A 137 17.22 6.07 -8.59
CA ILE A 137 18.29 6.17 -7.60
C ILE A 137 18.50 4.79 -7.01
N ALA A 138 19.67 4.22 -7.21
CA ALA A 138 20.04 2.92 -6.68
C ALA A 138 20.28 2.97 -5.16
N HIS A 139 20.44 1.80 -4.55
CA HIS A 139 20.67 1.65 -3.11
C HIS A 139 21.90 2.41 -2.60
N ASP A 140 22.94 2.53 -3.42
CA ASP A 140 24.20 3.26 -3.10
C ASP A 140 24.11 4.77 -3.32
N GLY A 141 22.93 5.28 -3.77
CA GLY A 141 22.69 6.69 -4.08
C GLY A 141 23.03 7.09 -5.50
N THR A 142 23.51 6.17 -6.35
CA THR A 142 23.78 6.42 -7.77
C THR A 142 22.50 6.80 -8.50
N GLN A 143 22.52 7.96 -9.18
CA GLN A 143 21.38 8.49 -9.92
C GLN A 143 21.51 8.19 -11.40
N MET A 144 20.49 7.60 -11.98
CA MET A 144 20.44 7.22 -13.40
C MET A 144 19.22 7.82 -14.07
N ARG A 145 19.37 8.23 -15.32
CA ARG A 145 18.22 8.55 -16.15
C ARG A 145 17.54 7.25 -16.57
N ALA A 146 16.22 7.24 -16.49
CA ALA A 146 15.44 6.09 -16.96
C ALA A 146 14.47 6.50 -18.06
N GLU A 147 14.19 5.56 -18.95
CA GLU A 147 13.15 5.62 -19.96
C GLU A 147 11.96 4.77 -19.51
N VAL A 148 10.75 5.25 -19.75
CA VAL A 148 9.54 4.44 -19.55
C VAL A 148 9.37 3.54 -20.76
N VAL A 149 9.57 2.24 -20.59
CA VAL A 149 9.51 1.25 -21.67
C VAL A 149 8.07 0.88 -22.01
N GLY A 150 7.25 0.69 -20.97
CA GLY A 150 5.85 0.36 -21.14
C GLY A 150 5.05 0.57 -19.86
N MET A 151 3.73 0.72 -20.02
CA MET A 151 2.79 0.97 -18.94
C MET A 151 1.48 0.23 -19.17
N ASP A 152 0.93 -0.31 -18.10
CA ASP A 152 -0.43 -0.86 -18.06
C ASP A 152 -1.24 -0.18 -16.94
N PRO A 153 -2.13 0.76 -17.29
CA PRO A 153 -2.97 1.44 -16.30
C PRO A 153 -4.01 0.52 -15.65
N ASP A 154 -4.38 -0.60 -16.27
CA ASP A 154 -5.39 -1.52 -15.74
C ASP A 154 -4.84 -2.38 -14.59
N SER A 155 -3.59 -2.82 -14.68
CA SER A 155 -2.89 -3.52 -13.60
C SER A 155 -2.11 -2.61 -12.66
N ASP A 156 -2.04 -1.30 -12.96
CA ASP A 156 -1.18 -0.33 -12.26
C ASP A 156 0.31 -0.75 -12.28
N LEU A 157 0.79 -1.35 -13.37
CA LEU A 157 2.18 -1.72 -13.57
C LEU A 157 2.85 -0.84 -14.63
N ALA A 158 4.14 -0.63 -14.46
CA ALA A 158 5.01 0.00 -15.45
C ALA A 158 6.41 -0.62 -15.41
N VAL A 159 7.10 -0.50 -16.54
CA VAL A 159 8.51 -0.86 -16.68
C VAL A 159 9.29 0.38 -17.08
N VAL A 160 10.36 0.64 -16.33
CA VAL A 160 11.36 1.64 -16.71
C VAL A 160 12.68 0.95 -16.95
N LYS A 161 13.54 1.56 -17.79
CA LYS A 161 14.85 1.03 -18.13
C LYS A 161 15.93 2.08 -17.88
N VAL A 162 17.01 1.66 -17.24
CA VAL A 162 18.27 2.41 -17.16
C VAL A 162 19.28 1.81 -18.13
N GLU A 163 20.22 2.61 -18.59
CA GLU A 163 21.23 2.17 -19.58
C GLU A 163 22.24 1.21 -18.94
N GLU A 164 22.63 1.48 -17.70
CA GLU A 164 23.63 0.69 -16.96
C GLU A 164 23.25 0.65 -15.48
N LEU A 165 23.36 -0.52 -14.87
CA LEU A 165 23.15 -0.74 -13.44
C LEU A 165 24.49 -0.62 -12.69
N PRO A 166 24.52 -0.07 -11.45
CA PRO A 166 25.68 -0.12 -10.59
C PRO A 166 26.08 -1.56 -10.23
N GLU A 167 27.39 -1.82 -10.10
CA GLU A 167 27.93 -3.15 -9.81
C GLU A 167 27.34 -3.81 -8.56
N ASN A 168 26.89 -3.02 -7.58
CA ASN A 168 26.36 -3.50 -6.30
C ASN A 168 24.84 -3.79 -6.35
N THR A 169 24.23 -3.77 -7.53
CA THR A 169 22.81 -4.05 -7.71
C THR A 169 22.57 -5.39 -8.37
N HIS A 170 21.41 -6.00 -8.12
CA HIS A 170 21.03 -7.26 -8.75
C HIS A 170 19.52 -7.39 -8.88
N PRO A 171 19.03 -8.22 -9.81
CA PRO A 171 17.62 -8.52 -9.94
C PRO A 171 17.08 -9.29 -8.74
N ILE A 172 15.83 -8.99 -8.34
CA ILE A 172 15.13 -9.75 -7.31
C ILE A 172 14.23 -10.79 -7.98
N PRO A 173 14.33 -12.08 -7.60
CA PRO A 173 13.56 -13.14 -8.22
C PRO A 173 12.05 -13.00 -7.95
N LEU A 174 11.23 -13.32 -8.96
CA LEU A 174 9.77 -13.40 -8.80
C LEU A 174 9.39 -14.76 -8.19
N GLY A 175 8.59 -14.72 -7.13
CA GLY A 175 7.95 -15.89 -6.55
C GLY A 175 6.57 -16.16 -7.18
N ASN A 176 5.92 -17.23 -6.75
CA ASN A 176 4.59 -17.62 -7.22
C ASN A 176 3.50 -17.10 -6.27
N SER A 177 2.76 -16.08 -6.68
CA SER A 177 1.67 -15.51 -5.87
C SER A 177 0.46 -16.44 -5.70
N ASP A 178 0.25 -17.46 -6.56
CA ASP A 178 -0.82 -18.44 -6.39
C ASP A 178 -0.57 -19.39 -5.21
N ALA A 179 0.71 -19.52 -4.80
CA ALA A 179 1.10 -20.31 -3.64
C ALA A 179 0.97 -19.55 -2.31
N VAL A 180 0.70 -18.25 -2.36
CA VAL A 180 0.60 -17.39 -1.17
C VAL A 180 -0.66 -17.71 -0.37
N ARG A 181 -0.53 -17.75 0.95
CA ARG A 181 -1.63 -18.06 1.88
C ARG A 181 -1.69 -17.03 3.01
N PRO A 182 -2.90 -16.70 3.51
CA PRO A 182 -3.04 -15.89 4.72
C PRO A 182 -2.25 -16.45 5.89
N GLY A 183 -1.63 -15.56 6.68
CA GLY A 183 -0.75 -15.90 7.80
C GLY A 183 0.72 -16.05 7.43
N GLN A 184 1.11 -16.07 6.16
CA GLN A 184 2.51 -16.06 5.76
C GLN A 184 3.15 -14.71 6.07
N TRP A 185 4.38 -14.75 6.62
CA TRP A 185 5.20 -13.56 6.82
C TRP A 185 5.63 -12.95 5.49
N VAL A 186 5.53 -11.64 5.42
CA VAL A 186 5.93 -10.84 4.24
C VAL A 186 6.62 -9.57 4.66
N VAL A 187 7.47 -9.07 3.79
CA VAL A 187 8.22 -7.85 3.97
C VAL A 187 7.93 -6.92 2.80
N ALA A 188 7.45 -5.71 3.08
CA ALA A 188 7.34 -4.66 2.09
C ALA A 188 8.57 -3.78 2.15
N ILE A 189 9.24 -3.59 1.00
CA ILE A 189 10.44 -2.77 0.89
C ILE A 189 10.17 -1.64 -0.08
N GLY A 190 10.71 -0.46 0.25
CA GLY A 190 10.71 0.71 -0.62
C GLY A 190 11.88 1.61 -0.32
N ASN A 191 12.19 2.51 -1.25
CA ASN A 191 13.24 3.51 -1.11
C ASN A 191 12.70 4.92 -1.38
N PRO A 192 11.84 5.46 -0.48
CA PRO A 192 11.07 6.67 -0.76
C PRO A 192 11.92 7.92 -1.00
N PHE A 193 13.17 7.96 -0.51
CA PHE A 193 14.00 9.16 -0.60
C PHE A 193 15.33 8.93 -1.31
N GLY A 194 15.63 7.69 -1.75
CA GLY A 194 16.91 7.35 -2.39
C GLY A 194 18.13 7.42 -1.44
N LEU A 195 17.89 7.47 -0.13
CA LEU A 195 18.94 7.55 0.89
C LEU A 195 19.19 6.21 1.57
N ALA A 196 18.11 5.47 1.85
CA ALA A 196 18.14 4.12 2.41
C ALA A 196 16.79 3.46 2.16
N SER A 197 16.80 2.16 1.84
CA SER A 197 15.59 1.39 1.73
C SER A 197 14.90 1.27 3.11
N SER A 198 13.59 1.40 3.11
CA SER A 198 12.76 1.18 4.30
C SER A 198 12.10 -0.19 4.19
N MET A 199 12.16 -0.98 5.24
CA MET A 199 11.58 -2.31 5.33
C MET A 199 10.48 -2.34 6.39
N THR A 200 9.33 -2.92 6.06
CA THR A 200 8.24 -3.16 7.00
C THR A 200 7.84 -4.61 6.97
N LEU A 201 7.65 -5.21 8.14
CA LEU A 201 7.26 -6.60 8.32
C LEU A 201 5.77 -6.69 8.63
N GLY A 202 5.11 -7.71 8.09
CA GLY A 202 3.73 -8.06 8.35
C GLY A 202 3.41 -9.46 7.89
N ILE A 203 2.13 -9.76 7.75
CA ILE A 203 1.64 -11.03 7.22
C ILE A 203 0.74 -10.80 6.01
N VAL A 204 0.53 -11.82 5.23
CA VAL A 204 -0.59 -11.88 4.29
C VAL A 204 -1.88 -11.95 5.09
N SER A 205 -2.69 -10.90 5.04
CA SER A 205 -4.00 -10.85 5.73
C SER A 205 -5.10 -11.56 4.94
N ALA A 206 -5.05 -11.46 3.60
CA ALA A 206 -5.98 -12.14 2.67
C ALA A 206 -5.37 -12.22 1.27
N THR A 207 -5.92 -13.11 0.45
CA THR A 207 -5.63 -13.22 -0.99
C THR A 207 -6.93 -13.13 -1.79
N GLY A 208 -6.82 -12.93 -3.11
CA GLY A 208 -7.98 -12.90 -4.00
C GLY A 208 -8.83 -11.64 -3.87
N ARG A 209 -8.29 -10.54 -3.36
CA ARG A 209 -9.00 -9.27 -3.29
C ARG A 209 -9.11 -8.64 -4.67
N THR A 210 -10.20 -7.93 -4.90
CA THR A 210 -10.36 -7.08 -6.08
C THR A 210 -10.23 -5.63 -5.64
N ILE A 211 -9.28 -4.90 -6.23
CA ILE A 211 -8.99 -3.52 -5.87
C ILE A 211 -9.10 -2.62 -7.10
N PRO A 212 -9.53 -1.36 -6.98
CA PRO A 212 -9.55 -0.42 -8.10
C PRO A 212 -8.14 -0.21 -8.67
N SER A 213 -8.00 -0.12 -9.99
CA SER A 213 -6.72 0.24 -10.61
C SER A 213 -6.29 1.68 -10.28
N GLY A 214 -7.27 2.55 -10.02
CA GLY A 214 -7.06 3.97 -9.73
C GLY A 214 -6.83 4.85 -10.97
N ALA A 215 -6.47 4.26 -12.10
CA ALA A 215 -6.24 4.97 -13.36
C ALA A 215 -7.39 4.76 -14.36
N THR A 216 -8.05 3.62 -14.31
CA THR A 216 -9.14 3.22 -15.21
C THR A 216 -10.38 2.81 -14.41
N PRO A 217 -11.55 2.62 -15.03
CA PRO A 217 -12.74 2.12 -14.34
C PRO A 217 -12.65 0.62 -14.01
N TYR A 218 -11.57 -0.03 -14.36
CA TYR A 218 -11.35 -1.46 -14.11
C TYR A 218 -10.73 -1.72 -12.74
N SER A 219 -10.62 -2.98 -12.41
CA SER A 219 -10.10 -3.44 -11.12
C SER A 219 -8.99 -4.45 -11.31
N ILE A 220 -8.01 -4.41 -10.42
CA ILE A 220 -6.93 -5.39 -10.33
C ILE A 220 -7.44 -6.60 -9.54
N PRO A 221 -7.52 -7.78 -10.17
CA PRO A 221 -7.98 -8.98 -9.49
C PRO A 221 -6.86 -9.63 -8.66
N GLN A 222 -7.24 -10.55 -7.77
CA GLN A 222 -6.31 -11.40 -7.03
C GLN A 222 -5.32 -10.67 -6.10
N ALA A 223 -5.53 -9.37 -5.82
CA ALA A 223 -4.63 -8.58 -4.98
C ALA A 223 -4.37 -9.25 -3.63
N ILE A 224 -3.13 -9.15 -3.17
CA ILE A 224 -2.67 -9.63 -1.86
C ILE A 224 -2.91 -8.50 -0.86
N GLN A 225 -3.66 -8.80 0.21
CA GLN A 225 -3.82 -7.89 1.34
C GLN A 225 -2.79 -8.23 2.41
N THR A 226 -2.15 -7.19 2.98
CA THR A 226 -1.15 -7.32 4.04
C THR A 226 -1.33 -6.23 5.10
N ASP A 227 -0.88 -6.49 6.32
CA ASP A 227 -0.74 -5.50 7.39
C ASP A 227 0.69 -4.93 7.48
N ALA A 228 1.64 -5.45 6.67
CA ALA A 228 2.92 -4.77 6.46
C ALA A 228 2.64 -3.31 6.03
N ALA A 229 3.29 -2.35 6.70
CA ALA A 229 2.97 -0.94 6.49
C ALA A 229 3.40 -0.48 5.08
N ILE A 230 2.41 -0.31 4.19
CA ILE A 230 2.59 0.30 2.86
C ILE A 230 2.22 1.77 2.97
N ASN A 231 3.19 2.65 2.85
CA ASN A 231 3.06 4.10 2.95
C ASN A 231 3.48 4.78 1.63
N PRO A 232 3.13 6.07 1.44
CA PRO A 232 3.65 6.85 0.33
C PRO A 232 5.17 6.72 0.22
N GLY A 233 5.64 6.32 -0.96
CA GLY A 233 7.04 6.03 -1.24
C GLY A 233 7.39 4.54 -1.33
N ASN A 234 6.63 3.62 -0.72
CA ASN A 234 6.81 2.18 -0.92
C ASN A 234 6.08 1.68 -2.17
N SER A 235 5.15 2.46 -2.75
CA SER A 235 4.44 2.11 -3.97
C SER A 235 5.41 1.83 -5.11
N GLY A 236 5.19 0.73 -5.81
CA GLY A 236 6.06 0.22 -6.87
C GLY A 236 7.22 -0.65 -6.36
N GLY A 237 7.55 -0.60 -5.09
CA GLY A 237 8.53 -1.49 -4.46
C GLY A 237 7.98 -2.91 -4.27
N PRO A 238 8.85 -3.90 -4.00
CA PRO A 238 8.45 -5.29 -3.85
C PRO A 238 7.79 -5.59 -2.50
N LEU A 239 6.81 -6.49 -2.52
CA LEU A 239 6.39 -7.30 -1.38
C LEU A 239 7.07 -8.66 -1.52
N VAL A 240 7.95 -9.01 -0.57
CA VAL A 240 8.73 -10.25 -0.63
C VAL A 240 8.33 -11.23 0.46
N ASN A 241 8.51 -12.52 0.19
CA ASN A 241 8.42 -13.57 1.20
C ASN A 241 9.77 -13.70 1.96
N LEU A 242 9.81 -14.56 2.98
CA LEU A 242 11.03 -14.78 3.77
C LEU A 242 12.15 -15.54 3.01
N ARG A 243 11.95 -15.89 1.74
CA ARG A 243 13.00 -16.45 0.85
C ARG A 243 13.59 -15.41 -0.10
N GLY A 244 13.22 -14.13 0.08
CA GLY A 244 13.69 -13.06 -0.81
C GLY A 244 12.99 -13.02 -2.17
N GLU A 245 11.91 -13.77 -2.38
CA GLU A 245 11.18 -13.78 -3.65
C GLU A 245 10.05 -12.74 -3.64
N VAL A 246 9.92 -11.97 -4.71
CA VAL A 246 8.82 -11.00 -4.89
C VAL A 246 7.51 -11.75 -5.12
N ILE A 247 6.57 -11.62 -4.21
CA ILE A 247 5.21 -12.17 -4.33
C ILE A 247 4.19 -11.13 -4.79
N GLY A 248 4.57 -9.84 -4.80
CA GLY A 248 3.73 -8.77 -5.32
C GLY A 248 4.45 -7.44 -5.40
N VAL A 249 3.77 -6.45 -5.99
CA VAL A 249 4.20 -5.05 -6.10
C VAL A 249 3.33 -4.21 -5.17
N ASN A 250 3.94 -3.52 -4.22
CA ASN A 250 3.23 -2.66 -3.29
C ASN A 250 2.44 -1.59 -4.04
N ALA A 251 1.12 -1.54 -3.82
CA ALA A 251 0.25 -0.54 -4.40
C ALA A 251 -0.39 0.29 -3.28
N GLN A 252 -0.31 1.61 -3.39
CA GLN A 252 -1.01 2.50 -2.47
C GLN A 252 -2.45 2.66 -2.96
N ILE A 253 -3.41 2.13 -2.18
CA ILE A 253 -4.82 2.40 -2.44
C ILE A 253 -5.19 3.73 -1.80
N ARG A 254 -5.79 4.63 -2.61
CA ARG A 254 -6.50 5.77 -2.09
C ARG A 254 -7.69 5.27 -1.29
N THR A 255 -7.66 5.46 0.03
CA THR A 255 -8.86 5.32 0.83
C THR A 255 -9.76 6.53 0.58
N ASP A 256 -11.08 6.33 0.46
CA ASP A 256 -12.08 7.38 0.25
C ASP A 256 -12.07 8.48 1.33
N SER A 257 -11.39 8.25 2.45
CA SER A 257 -11.24 9.19 3.56
C SER A 257 -10.21 10.30 3.33
N GLY A 258 -9.48 10.30 2.20
CA GLY A 258 -8.48 11.34 1.88
C GLY A 258 -7.24 11.35 2.80
N ILE A 259 -7.15 10.43 3.75
CA ILE A 259 -6.00 10.29 4.64
C ILE A 259 -5.10 9.18 4.06
N ALA A 260 -3.97 9.59 3.49
CA ALA A 260 -2.94 8.69 2.94
C ALA A 260 -2.07 8.08 4.05
N ALA A 261 -2.69 7.53 5.10
CA ALA A 261 -1.98 6.84 6.17
C ALA A 261 -2.37 5.36 6.19
N ASN A 262 -1.39 4.49 6.38
CA ASN A 262 -1.64 3.06 6.54
C ASN A 262 -2.46 2.81 7.81
N ALA A 263 -3.68 2.33 7.64
CA ALA A 263 -4.58 1.94 8.74
C ALA A 263 -4.44 0.43 9.08
N GLY A 264 -3.32 -0.22 8.77
CA GLY A 264 -3.12 -1.66 8.93
C GLY A 264 -3.69 -2.49 7.77
N VAL A 265 -4.00 -1.84 6.64
CA VAL A 265 -4.49 -2.50 5.43
C VAL A 265 -3.69 -1.98 4.23
N GLY A 266 -2.81 -2.82 3.71
CA GLY A 266 -2.05 -2.59 2.49
C GLY A 266 -2.44 -3.61 1.42
N PHE A 267 -2.14 -3.31 0.16
CA PHE A 267 -2.39 -4.21 -0.96
C PHE A 267 -1.18 -4.27 -1.87
N ALA A 268 -0.99 -5.43 -2.48
CA ALA A 268 0.04 -5.63 -3.49
C ALA A 268 -0.55 -6.31 -4.73
N ILE A 269 -0.06 -5.91 -5.89
CA ILE A 269 -0.35 -6.52 -7.19
C ILE A 269 0.40 -7.85 -7.24
N PRO A 270 -0.27 -8.99 -7.49
CA PRO A 270 0.37 -10.30 -7.44
C PRO A 270 1.52 -10.46 -8.43
N SER A 271 2.58 -11.18 -8.04
CA SER A 271 3.74 -11.47 -8.92
C SER A 271 3.36 -12.22 -10.20
N ASN A 272 2.30 -13.04 -10.20
CA ASN A 272 1.83 -13.71 -11.41
C ASN A 272 1.23 -12.74 -12.44
N ILE A 273 0.67 -11.60 -12.00
CA ILE A 273 0.29 -10.52 -12.91
C ILE A 273 1.56 -9.86 -13.47
N VAL A 274 2.58 -9.61 -12.64
CA VAL A 274 3.87 -9.07 -13.07
C VAL A 274 4.50 -9.98 -14.13
N SER A 275 4.59 -11.28 -13.88
CA SER A 275 5.16 -12.27 -14.81
C SER A 275 4.42 -12.34 -16.16
N ARG A 276 3.12 -12.01 -16.17
CA ARG A 276 2.31 -12.00 -17.38
C ARG A 276 2.40 -10.68 -18.15
N VAL A 277 2.38 -9.56 -17.44
CA VAL A 277 2.27 -8.22 -18.04
C VAL A 277 3.64 -7.67 -18.44
N VAL A 278 4.63 -7.77 -17.57
CA VAL A 278 5.93 -7.11 -17.74
C VAL A 278 6.68 -7.52 -19.03
N PRO A 279 6.75 -8.80 -19.43
CA PRO A 279 7.41 -9.15 -20.70
C PRO A 279 6.76 -8.46 -21.89
N VAL A 280 5.43 -8.37 -21.92
CA VAL A 280 4.70 -7.69 -23.00
C VAL A 280 4.94 -6.17 -22.98
N LEU A 281 5.02 -5.57 -21.79
CA LEU A 281 5.38 -4.14 -21.66
C LEU A 281 6.78 -3.87 -22.21
N ILE A 282 7.73 -4.79 -22.04
CA ILE A 282 9.09 -4.66 -22.55
C ILE A 282 9.11 -4.77 -24.08
N GLU A 283 8.31 -5.66 -24.66
CA GLU A 283 8.31 -5.93 -26.10
C GLU A 283 7.42 -4.97 -26.89
N GLU A 284 6.23 -4.63 -26.34
CA GLU A 284 5.16 -3.92 -27.07
C GLU A 284 4.84 -2.53 -26.50
N GLY A 285 5.32 -2.23 -25.27
CA GLY A 285 5.08 -0.94 -24.59
C GLY A 285 3.71 -0.83 -23.90
N SER A 286 2.77 -1.72 -24.19
CA SER A 286 1.43 -1.73 -23.58
C SER A 286 0.92 -3.17 -23.47
N PHE A 287 -0.08 -3.39 -22.60
CA PHE A 287 -0.72 -4.69 -22.42
C PHE A 287 -2.22 -4.58 -22.72
N GLU A 288 -2.73 -5.48 -23.57
CA GLU A 288 -4.14 -5.52 -23.91
C GLU A 288 -4.88 -6.61 -23.11
N TRP A 289 -5.81 -6.19 -22.27
CA TRP A 289 -6.67 -7.09 -21.51
C TRP A 289 -7.88 -7.52 -22.34
N ALA A 290 -8.21 -8.81 -22.30
CA ALA A 290 -9.43 -9.29 -22.92
C ALA A 290 -10.67 -8.73 -22.21
N TRP A 291 -11.60 -8.14 -22.95
CA TRP A 291 -12.84 -7.58 -22.44
C TRP A 291 -14.06 -8.39 -22.88
N LEU A 292 -14.82 -8.89 -21.90
CA LEU A 292 -16.03 -9.69 -22.18
C LEU A 292 -17.30 -8.84 -22.31
N GLY A 293 -17.27 -7.57 -21.94
CA GLY A 293 -18.44 -6.68 -22.03
C GLY A 293 -19.58 -7.05 -21.08
N VAL A 294 -19.28 -7.66 -19.93
CA VAL A 294 -20.26 -8.02 -18.90
C VAL A 294 -20.03 -7.22 -17.63
N SER A 295 -21.10 -6.96 -16.90
CA SER A 295 -21.03 -6.41 -15.54
C SER A 295 -21.61 -7.46 -14.59
N GLY A 296 -20.88 -7.74 -13.50
CA GLY A 296 -21.27 -8.71 -12.49
C GLY A 296 -21.27 -8.09 -11.10
N GLN A 297 -22.07 -8.63 -10.21
CA GLN A 297 -22.05 -8.33 -8.78
C GLN A 297 -22.33 -9.59 -7.98
N ASP A 298 -21.90 -9.61 -6.72
CA ASP A 298 -22.19 -10.71 -5.82
C ASP A 298 -23.71 -10.77 -5.54
N VAL A 299 -24.25 -11.99 -5.50
CA VAL A 299 -25.65 -12.21 -5.13
C VAL A 299 -25.78 -12.06 -3.62
N THR A 300 -26.43 -10.98 -3.18
CA THR A 300 -26.77 -10.80 -1.77
C THR A 300 -27.95 -11.71 -1.37
N LEU A 301 -28.11 -11.96 -0.05
CA LEU A 301 -29.24 -12.76 0.44
C LEU A 301 -30.60 -12.21 -0.06
N SER A 302 -30.80 -10.90 -0.01
CA SER A 302 -32.01 -10.25 -0.49
C SER A 302 -32.24 -10.43 -2.00
N MET A 303 -31.17 -10.49 -2.79
CA MET A 303 -31.27 -10.77 -4.23
C MET A 303 -31.59 -12.25 -4.47
N ALA A 304 -30.97 -13.16 -3.73
CA ALA A 304 -31.26 -14.59 -3.81
C ALA A 304 -32.74 -14.86 -3.50
N GLU A 305 -33.26 -14.28 -2.42
CA GLU A 305 -34.67 -14.37 -2.04
C GLU A 305 -35.62 -13.79 -3.12
N ALA A 306 -35.28 -12.60 -3.64
CA ALA A 306 -36.10 -11.95 -4.68
C ALA A 306 -36.10 -12.70 -6.03
N LEU A 307 -35.02 -13.42 -6.34
CA LEU A 307 -34.84 -14.19 -7.58
C LEU A 307 -35.21 -15.68 -7.40
N GLY A 308 -35.53 -16.12 -6.19
CA GLY A 308 -35.83 -17.52 -5.87
C GLY A 308 -34.61 -18.45 -6.05
N LEU A 309 -33.42 -17.96 -5.79
CA LEU A 309 -32.17 -18.71 -5.82
C LEU A 309 -31.95 -19.40 -4.47
N GLU A 310 -31.50 -20.68 -4.50
CA GLU A 310 -31.16 -21.49 -3.30
C GLU A 310 -29.66 -21.38 -2.98
#